data_238d33837d771bc6b0dca8b1a94c98ae
#
_entry.id   238d33837d771bc6b0dca8b1a94c98ae
#
_cell.length_a   1.000
_cell.length_b   1.000
_cell.length_c   1.000
_cell.angle_alpha   90.00
_cell.angle_beta   90.00
_cell.angle_gamma   90.00
#
_symmetry.space_group_name_H-M   'P 1'
#
loop_
_entity.id
_entity.type
_entity.pdbx_description
1 polymer ?
#
loop_
_entity_poly.entity_id
_entity_poly.type
_entity_poly.pdbx_seq_one_letter_code
_entity_poly.pdbx_strand_id
1 'polypeptide(L)'
;MNLWEKYDVAFKSHALNTAFCISNINYTYSEFSAYIAANQQLLQKHCGQTTGLPVGVMCHDSIETFAAIFAIWFSGHHFVPLNPLHPLALNNEKIQQSSLQLILSSEPGPSSEELKATLVCNKDLKSSDALQIAPATNRAYILFTSGSTGKPKGVVITSKNMEAFIDGFMALYPDLTSRDRFLQTYDLTSDAAFTGYLIPLLIGASVYTLPAGGFKYLSIVKILEKHHITWTQFTPSVLNYLRPYFKSLQFHSLQHSHFGGEALPYEILRQWAHCVPNAEISNIYGPTETTITCTIHRTNMEQLGDKVYNGLISIGKPLNQVKTVIVDENNHRVKAGEKGELCIGGPQVMEGYLNLPSQDDKYLFVEEPQGPQERYYRSGDLVIQDQEGFLFYLGRKDEQLKISGYRVEPAEIEYALSSLTNGQKAKAYGFRNQGGAECIVVFVEQCNQPVDQLKDGLRTLLPAPLIPEKIISINQFPINSAGKVDKNVLFETYSNQIYE
;
A
#
# COMPACT_ATOMS: atom_id res chain seq x y z
N MET A 1 -24.45 -14.82 -2.55
CA MET A 1 -23.79 -13.99 -3.58
C MET A 1 -22.37 -13.76 -3.13
N ASN A 2 -21.37 -14.19 -3.90
CA ASN A 2 -19.98 -13.96 -3.59
C ASN A 2 -19.59 -12.50 -3.89
N LEU A 3 -18.35 -12.10 -3.49
CA LEU A 3 -17.89 -10.72 -3.66
C LEU A 3 -17.95 -10.25 -5.13
N TRP A 4 -17.56 -11.08 -6.07
CA TRP A 4 -17.50 -10.72 -7.49
C TRP A 4 -18.89 -10.58 -8.12
N GLU A 5 -19.85 -11.39 -7.67
CA GLU A 5 -21.26 -11.24 -8.07
C GLU A 5 -21.85 -9.92 -7.53
N LYS A 6 -21.44 -9.45 -6.34
CA LYS A 6 -21.86 -8.14 -5.81
C LYS A 6 -21.42 -7.00 -6.77
N TYR A 7 -20.18 -7.08 -7.31
CA TYR A 7 -19.69 -6.10 -8.31
C TYR A 7 -20.43 -6.18 -9.64
N ASP A 8 -20.71 -7.36 -10.17
CA ASP A 8 -21.48 -7.52 -11.41
C ASP A 8 -22.88 -6.89 -11.29
N VAL A 9 -23.55 -7.10 -10.16
CA VAL A 9 -24.84 -6.48 -9.86
C VAL A 9 -24.71 -4.95 -9.79
N ALA A 10 -23.68 -4.43 -9.12
CA ALA A 10 -23.43 -2.99 -9.03
C ALA A 10 -23.18 -2.38 -10.43
N PHE A 11 -22.37 -3.03 -11.27
CA PHE A 11 -22.06 -2.55 -12.62
C PHE A 11 -23.30 -2.49 -13.51
N LYS A 12 -24.18 -3.50 -13.44
CA LYS A 12 -25.45 -3.53 -14.15
C LYS A 12 -26.43 -2.46 -13.65
N SER A 13 -26.51 -2.28 -12.32
CA SER A 13 -27.43 -1.33 -11.69
C SER A 13 -27.06 0.13 -11.97
N HIS A 14 -25.77 0.40 -12.17
CA HIS A 14 -25.24 1.75 -12.40
C HIS A 14 -24.64 1.95 -13.80
N ALA A 15 -25.08 1.17 -14.79
CA ALA A 15 -24.51 1.08 -16.14
C ALA A 15 -24.20 2.44 -16.81
N LEU A 16 -25.03 3.45 -16.58
CA LEU A 16 -24.90 4.79 -17.18
C LEU A 16 -24.09 5.78 -16.32
N ASN A 17 -23.80 5.43 -15.07
CA ASN A 17 -22.98 6.28 -14.20
C ASN A 17 -21.51 6.25 -14.68
N THR A 18 -20.78 7.31 -14.37
CA THR A 18 -19.32 7.32 -14.53
C THR A 18 -18.68 6.36 -13.51
N ALA A 19 -17.99 5.34 -13.99
CA ALA A 19 -17.17 4.46 -13.17
C ALA A 19 -15.79 5.07 -12.93
N PHE A 20 -15.15 5.57 -13.99
CA PHE A 20 -13.82 6.17 -13.94
C PHE A 20 -13.75 7.50 -14.67
N CYS A 21 -12.90 8.40 -14.15
CA CYS A 21 -12.38 9.57 -14.85
C CYS A 21 -10.85 9.49 -14.85
N ILE A 22 -10.26 9.07 -15.97
CA ILE A 22 -8.83 8.89 -16.17
C ILE A 22 -8.36 9.93 -17.18
N SER A 23 -7.36 10.75 -16.80
CA SER A 23 -6.84 11.82 -17.69
C SER A 23 -7.95 12.72 -18.28
N ASN A 24 -8.98 13.03 -17.50
CA ASN A 24 -10.20 13.77 -17.87
C ASN A 24 -11.12 13.07 -18.91
N ILE A 25 -10.93 11.80 -19.18
CA ILE A 25 -11.84 10.98 -19.99
C ILE A 25 -12.73 10.20 -19.02
N ASN A 26 -14.05 10.34 -19.20
CA ASN A 26 -15.02 9.61 -18.41
C ASN A 26 -15.34 8.27 -19.07
N TYR A 27 -15.39 7.22 -18.26
CA TYR A 27 -15.83 5.88 -18.66
C TYR A 27 -17.03 5.50 -17.80
N THR A 28 -18.13 5.13 -18.43
CA THR A 28 -19.31 4.61 -17.74
C THR A 28 -19.07 3.18 -17.23
N TYR A 29 -19.91 2.71 -16.30
CA TYR A 29 -19.89 1.31 -15.86
C TYR A 29 -20.13 0.34 -17.03
N SER A 30 -20.99 0.71 -17.98
CA SER A 30 -21.22 -0.08 -19.20
C SER A 30 -19.96 -0.18 -20.06
N GLU A 31 -19.26 0.94 -20.29
CA GLU A 31 -17.99 0.93 -21.04
C GLU A 31 -16.92 0.14 -20.28
N PHE A 32 -16.81 0.33 -18.97
CA PHE A 32 -15.88 -0.44 -18.13
C PHE A 32 -16.15 -1.95 -18.23
N SER A 33 -17.41 -2.37 -18.20
CA SER A 33 -17.80 -3.76 -18.40
C SER A 33 -17.40 -4.30 -19.78
N ALA A 34 -17.45 -3.48 -20.83
CA ALA A 34 -17.00 -3.87 -22.16
C ALA A 34 -15.49 -4.13 -22.23
N TYR A 35 -14.68 -3.34 -21.50
CA TYR A 35 -13.24 -3.60 -21.35
C TYR A 35 -12.97 -4.87 -20.54
N ILE A 36 -13.74 -5.12 -19.46
CA ILE A 36 -13.65 -6.35 -18.67
C ILE A 36 -13.95 -7.57 -19.55
N ALA A 37 -15.05 -7.56 -20.32
CA ALA A 37 -15.46 -8.66 -21.19
C ALA A 37 -14.37 -9.00 -22.22
N ALA A 38 -13.75 -7.98 -22.83
CA ALA A 38 -12.64 -8.19 -23.77
C ALA A 38 -11.42 -8.86 -23.09
N ASN A 39 -11.08 -8.45 -21.86
CA ASN A 39 -10.02 -9.08 -21.09
C ASN A 39 -10.37 -10.52 -20.71
N GLN A 40 -11.64 -10.85 -20.42
CA GLN A 40 -12.08 -12.23 -20.19
C GLN A 40 -11.88 -13.12 -21.42
N GLN A 41 -12.13 -12.59 -22.63
CA GLN A 41 -11.82 -13.32 -23.88
C GLN A 41 -10.32 -13.59 -24.05
N LEU A 42 -9.47 -12.62 -23.71
CA LEU A 42 -8.01 -12.83 -23.69
C LEU A 42 -7.61 -13.92 -22.69
N LEU A 43 -8.15 -13.86 -21.46
CA LEU A 43 -7.89 -14.89 -20.44
C LEU A 43 -8.34 -16.27 -20.90
N GLN A 44 -9.54 -16.38 -21.47
CA GLN A 44 -10.04 -17.65 -22.01
C GLN A 44 -9.14 -18.21 -23.12
N LYS A 45 -8.64 -17.33 -24.01
CA LYS A 45 -7.72 -17.72 -25.09
C LYS A 45 -6.38 -18.26 -24.56
N HIS A 46 -5.84 -17.68 -23.49
CA HIS A 46 -4.50 -18.02 -22.98
C HIS A 46 -4.52 -19.05 -21.84
N CYS A 47 -5.55 -19.05 -21.00
CA CYS A 47 -5.68 -19.93 -19.84
C CYS A 47 -6.64 -21.12 -20.07
N GLY A 48 -7.43 -21.09 -21.16
CA GLY A 48 -8.44 -22.10 -21.44
C GLY A 48 -9.53 -22.14 -20.37
N GLN A 49 -9.85 -23.33 -19.88
CA GLN A 49 -10.84 -23.56 -18.81
C GLN A 49 -10.20 -23.66 -17.41
N THR A 50 -8.88 -23.49 -17.32
CA THR A 50 -8.17 -23.55 -16.03
C THR A 50 -8.50 -22.32 -15.20
N THR A 51 -8.77 -22.49 -13.91
CA THR A 51 -8.99 -21.42 -12.93
C THR A 51 -7.90 -21.45 -11.85
N GLY A 52 -7.85 -20.43 -10.99
CA GLY A 52 -6.88 -20.35 -9.89
C GLY A 52 -5.46 -20.00 -10.32
N LEU A 53 -5.22 -19.61 -11.57
CA LEU A 53 -3.89 -19.23 -12.04
C LEU A 53 -3.51 -17.82 -11.58
N PRO A 54 -2.21 -17.57 -11.31
CA PRO A 54 -1.69 -16.22 -11.18
C PRO A 54 -1.63 -15.55 -12.56
N VAL A 55 -2.15 -14.32 -12.67
CA VAL A 55 -2.07 -13.51 -13.88
C VAL A 55 -1.46 -12.15 -13.52
N GLY A 56 -0.40 -11.77 -14.22
CA GLY A 56 0.26 -10.50 -14.06
C GLY A 56 -0.54 -9.36 -14.67
N VAL A 57 -0.50 -8.18 -14.04
CA VAL A 57 -1.00 -6.94 -14.63
C VAL A 57 0.11 -5.91 -14.55
N MET A 58 0.53 -5.39 -15.71
CA MET A 58 1.41 -4.23 -15.76
C MET A 58 0.58 -2.99 -15.43
N CYS A 59 0.81 -2.42 -14.25
CA CYS A 59 -0.06 -1.40 -13.65
C CYS A 59 0.22 -0.01 -14.23
N HIS A 60 -0.43 0.31 -15.34
CA HIS A 60 -0.51 1.66 -15.88
C HIS A 60 -1.76 2.37 -15.34
N ASP A 61 -1.77 3.70 -15.35
CA ASP A 61 -2.96 4.49 -15.01
C ASP A 61 -3.91 4.55 -16.22
N SER A 62 -4.61 3.46 -16.47
CA SER A 62 -5.49 3.27 -17.61
C SER A 62 -6.73 2.44 -17.28
N ILE A 63 -7.81 2.61 -18.04
CA ILE A 63 -9.03 1.85 -17.85
C ILE A 63 -8.82 0.35 -18.09
N GLU A 64 -7.92 -0.01 -19.00
CA GLU A 64 -7.58 -1.39 -19.33
C GLU A 64 -6.92 -2.10 -18.15
N THR A 65 -6.09 -1.39 -17.37
CA THR A 65 -5.47 -1.94 -16.15
C THR A 65 -6.54 -2.33 -15.13
N PHE A 66 -7.47 -1.43 -14.82
CA PHE A 66 -8.56 -1.74 -13.88
C PHE A 66 -9.47 -2.85 -14.43
N ALA A 67 -9.76 -2.83 -15.73
CA ALA A 67 -10.57 -3.86 -16.38
C ALA A 67 -9.87 -5.23 -16.36
N ALA A 68 -8.56 -5.28 -16.56
CA ALA A 68 -7.78 -6.52 -16.45
C ALA A 68 -7.86 -7.11 -15.03
N ILE A 69 -7.74 -6.30 -13.98
CA ILE A 69 -7.87 -6.74 -12.59
C ILE A 69 -9.23 -7.39 -12.34
N PHE A 70 -10.32 -6.73 -12.74
CA PHE A 70 -11.67 -7.30 -12.57
C PHE A 70 -11.91 -8.52 -13.45
N ALA A 71 -11.41 -8.54 -14.69
CA ALA A 71 -11.51 -9.71 -15.57
C ALA A 71 -10.81 -10.94 -14.97
N ILE A 72 -9.65 -10.76 -14.35
CA ILE A 72 -8.91 -11.81 -13.66
C ILE A 72 -9.75 -12.40 -12.54
N TRP A 73 -10.33 -11.58 -11.67
CA TRP A 73 -11.19 -12.02 -10.58
C TRP A 73 -12.48 -12.70 -11.08
N PHE A 74 -13.14 -12.10 -12.07
CA PHE A 74 -14.39 -12.63 -12.64
C PHE A 74 -14.16 -13.96 -13.39
N SER A 75 -12.95 -14.17 -13.91
CA SER A 75 -12.58 -15.44 -14.57
C SER A 75 -12.05 -16.49 -13.59
N GLY A 76 -12.09 -16.21 -12.27
CA GLY A 76 -11.65 -17.17 -11.24
C GLY A 76 -10.13 -17.33 -11.16
N HIS A 77 -9.38 -16.26 -11.45
CA HIS A 77 -7.94 -16.18 -11.28
C HIS A 77 -7.57 -15.23 -10.14
N HIS A 78 -6.28 -15.12 -9.83
CA HIS A 78 -5.78 -14.10 -8.91
C HIS A 78 -4.71 -13.24 -9.58
N PHE A 79 -4.72 -11.93 -9.27
CA PHE A 79 -3.81 -11.04 -9.95
C PHE A 79 -2.53 -10.76 -9.18
N VAL A 80 -1.47 -10.47 -9.93
CA VAL A 80 -0.17 -10.07 -9.41
C VAL A 80 0.22 -8.74 -10.06
N PRO A 81 0.26 -7.62 -9.32
CA PRO A 81 0.61 -6.35 -9.91
C PRO A 81 2.11 -6.23 -10.15
N LEU A 82 2.46 -5.71 -11.32
CA LEU A 82 3.81 -5.36 -11.74
C LEU A 82 3.87 -3.86 -12.03
N ASN A 83 4.86 -3.16 -11.51
CA ASN A 83 5.01 -1.74 -11.80
C ASN A 83 5.93 -1.55 -13.03
N PRO A 84 5.46 -0.90 -14.10
CA PRO A 84 6.26 -0.67 -15.31
C PRO A 84 7.50 0.21 -15.06
N LEU A 85 7.51 1.00 -14.00
CA LEU A 85 8.62 1.88 -13.63
C LEU A 85 9.66 1.18 -12.72
N HIS A 86 9.38 -0.05 -12.27
CA HIS A 86 10.35 -0.83 -11.50
C HIS A 86 11.42 -1.43 -12.41
N PRO A 87 12.64 -1.64 -11.89
CA PRO A 87 13.67 -2.37 -12.61
C PRO A 87 13.16 -3.70 -13.16
N LEU A 88 13.57 -4.04 -14.39
CA LEU A 88 13.14 -5.31 -15.02
C LEU A 88 13.52 -6.52 -14.19
N ALA A 89 14.71 -6.51 -13.58
CA ALA A 89 15.17 -7.58 -12.69
C ALA A 89 14.23 -7.81 -11.51
N LEU A 90 13.69 -6.73 -10.91
CA LEU A 90 12.74 -6.81 -9.81
C LEU A 90 11.39 -7.39 -10.25
N ASN A 91 10.88 -6.95 -11.41
CA ASN A 91 9.67 -7.51 -11.98
C ASN A 91 9.85 -8.99 -12.33
N ASN A 92 11.00 -9.38 -12.89
CA ASN A 92 11.34 -10.77 -13.20
C ASN A 92 11.42 -11.66 -11.95
N GLU A 93 11.93 -11.12 -10.84
CA GLU A 93 11.91 -11.85 -9.55
C GLU A 93 10.48 -12.14 -9.08
N LYS A 94 9.57 -11.16 -9.18
CA LYS A 94 8.14 -11.32 -8.86
C LYS A 94 7.47 -12.32 -9.79
N ILE A 95 7.74 -12.26 -11.10
CA ILE A 95 7.22 -13.18 -12.13
C ILE A 95 7.65 -14.61 -11.81
N GLN A 96 8.92 -14.81 -11.50
CA GLN A 96 9.46 -16.13 -11.19
C GLN A 96 8.87 -16.68 -9.88
N GLN A 97 8.84 -15.87 -8.81
CA GLN A 97 8.30 -16.30 -7.51
C GLN A 97 6.82 -16.68 -7.59
N SER A 98 6.03 -15.93 -8.35
CA SER A 98 4.59 -16.18 -8.53
C SER A 98 4.26 -17.12 -9.68
N SER A 99 5.27 -17.64 -10.40
CA SER A 99 5.10 -18.56 -11.54
C SER A 99 4.18 -17.99 -12.62
N LEU A 100 4.27 -16.68 -12.89
CA LEU A 100 3.45 -16.04 -13.92
C LEU A 100 3.78 -16.56 -15.30
N GLN A 101 2.73 -16.93 -16.05
CA GLN A 101 2.83 -17.32 -17.46
C GLN A 101 2.26 -16.24 -18.39
N LEU A 102 1.31 -15.45 -17.89
CA LEU A 102 0.58 -14.42 -18.63
C LEU A 102 0.61 -13.09 -17.89
N ILE A 103 0.86 -12.02 -18.63
CA ILE A 103 0.82 -10.65 -18.14
C ILE A 103 -0.05 -9.83 -19.10
N LEU A 104 -1.04 -9.10 -18.57
CA LEU A 104 -1.84 -8.14 -19.31
C LEU A 104 -1.25 -6.74 -19.16
N SER A 105 -1.20 -5.96 -20.24
CA SER A 105 -0.66 -4.59 -20.27
C SER A 105 -1.43 -3.72 -21.23
N SER A 106 -1.75 -2.48 -20.84
CA SER A 106 -2.34 -1.48 -21.73
C SER A 106 -1.33 -0.78 -22.64
N GLU A 107 -0.04 -0.93 -22.35
CA GLU A 107 1.04 -0.30 -23.10
C GLU A 107 2.04 -1.36 -23.58
N PRO A 108 2.76 -1.10 -24.68
CA PRO A 108 3.90 -1.92 -25.07
C PRO A 108 4.92 -1.97 -23.93
N GLY A 109 5.53 -3.12 -23.74
CA GLY A 109 6.52 -3.35 -22.69
C GLY A 109 7.71 -4.15 -23.19
N PRO A 110 8.56 -4.62 -22.26
CA PRO A 110 9.64 -5.53 -22.58
C PRO A 110 9.14 -6.78 -23.32
N SER A 111 9.98 -7.42 -24.10
CA SER A 111 9.62 -8.65 -24.81
C SER A 111 9.28 -9.78 -23.83
N SER A 112 8.52 -10.78 -24.28
CA SER A 112 8.19 -11.96 -23.46
C SER A 112 9.45 -12.74 -23.03
N GLU A 113 10.52 -12.70 -23.82
CA GLU A 113 11.83 -13.26 -23.46
C GLU A 113 12.46 -12.51 -22.28
N GLU A 114 12.44 -11.18 -22.32
CA GLU A 114 12.99 -10.34 -21.26
C GLU A 114 12.17 -10.48 -19.95
N LEU A 115 10.82 -10.58 -20.04
CA LEU A 115 9.92 -10.77 -18.90
C LEU A 115 9.80 -12.23 -18.43
N LYS A 116 10.29 -13.21 -19.22
CA LYS A 116 10.12 -14.63 -18.93
C LYS A 116 8.64 -15.06 -18.74
N ALA A 117 7.72 -14.32 -19.34
CA ALA A 117 6.28 -14.58 -19.34
C ALA A 117 5.66 -13.95 -20.60
N THR A 118 4.51 -14.45 -21.05
CA THR A 118 3.79 -13.91 -22.20
C THR A 118 3.16 -12.58 -21.85
N LEU A 119 3.60 -11.48 -22.49
CA LEU A 119 2.98 -10.17 -22.40
C LEU A 119 1.92 -10.04 -23.49
N VAL A 120 0.68 -9.73 -23.10
CA VAL A 120 -0.45 -9.50 -24.01
C VAL A 120 -0.96 -8.07 -23.86
N CYS A 121 -0.95 -7.33 -24.96
CA CYS A 121 -1.50 -5.98 -24.99
C CYS A 121 -3.03 -6.04 -25.05
N ASN A 122 -3.69 -5.33 -24.12
CA ASN A 122 -5.15 -5.23 -24.03
C ASN A 122 -5.67 -3.80 -24.34
N LYS A 123 -4.82 -2.96 -24.94
CA LYS A 123 -5.17 -1.57 -25.24
C LYS A 123 -6.38 -1.46 -26.19
N ASP A 124 -7.31 -0.57 -25.82
CA ASP A 124 -8.51 -0.24 -26.58
C ASP A 124 -9.44 -1.43 -26.92
N LEU A 125 -9.21 -2.60 -26.31
CA LEU A 125 -10.04 -3.79 -26.56
C LEU A 125 -11.37 -3.67 -25.82
N LYS A 126 -12.47 -3.81 -26.56
CA LYS A 126 -13.84 -3.84 -26.03
C LYS A 126 -14.60 -5.03 -26.58
N SER A 127 -15.51 -5.58 -25.78
CA SER A 127 -16.46 -6.62 -26.21
C SER A 127 -17.86 -6.27 -25.74
N SER A 128 -18.87 -6.62 -26.53
CA SER A 128 -20.28 -6.51 -26.15
C SER A 128 -20.80 -7.75 -25.41
N ASP A 129 -19.94 -8.73 -25.15
CA ASP A 129 -20.34 -9.96 -24.46
C ASP A 129 -20.74 -9.65 -23.01
N ALA A 130 -21.68 -10.42 -22.50
CA ALA A 130 -22.04 -10.35 -21.09
C ALA A 130 -20.87 -10.84 -20.21
N LEU A 131 -20.66 -10.17 -19.08
CA LEU A 131 -19.65 -10.59 -18.10
C LEU A 131 -19.96 -12.01 -17.59
N GLN A 132 -18.94 -12.81 -17.51
CA GLN A 132 -19.00 -14.17 -16.94
C GLN A 132 -18.36 -14.13 -15.56
N ILE A 133 -19.09 -14.62 -14.56
CA ILE A 133 -18.57 -14.69 -13.18
C ILE A 133 -18.31 -16.15 -12.84
N ALA A 134 -17.04 -16.53 -12.83
CA ALA A 134 -16.63 -17.85 -12.40
C ALA A 134 -16.81 -18.03 -10.88
N PRO A 135 -16.92 -19.28 -10.39
CA PRO A 135 -16.85 -19.53 -8.97
C PRO A 135 -15.60 -18.88 -8.35
N ALA A 136 -15.75 -18.22 -7.21
CA ALA A 136 -14.66 -17.57 -6.54
C ALA A 136 -13.56 -18.59 -6.19
N THR A 137 -12.33 -18.31 -6.63
CA THR A 137 -11.14 -19.04 -6.19
C THR A 137 -10.72 -18.55 -4.80
N ASN A 138 -9.88 -19.36 -4.13
CA ASN A 138 -9.47 -18.98 -2.78
C ASN A 138 -8.67 -17.67 -2.77
N ARG A 139 -7.73 -17.49 -3.70
CA ARG A 139 -6.82 -16.33 -3.76
C ARG A 139 -7.40 -15.19 -4.59
N ALA A 140 -7.25 -13.97 -4.09
CA ALA A 140 -7.64 -12.75 -4.80
C ALA A 140 -6.42 -12.08 -5.44
N TYR A 141 -5.33 -11.92 -4.69
CA TYR A 141 -4.11 -11.32 -5.19
C TYR A 141 -2.86 -11.78 -4.44
N ILE A 142 -1.70 -11.53 -5.05
CA ILE A 142 -0.39 -11.65 -4.42
C ILE A 142 0.31 -10.30 -4.58
N LEU A 143 0.54 -9.61 -3.47
CA LEU A 143 1.31 -8.36 -3.44
C LEU A 143 2.71 -8.61 -2.88
N PHE A 144 3.70 -8.03 -3.54
CA PHE A 144 5.08 -8.14 -3.10
C PHE A 144 5.48 -6.95 -2.24
N THR A 145 5.91 -7.23 -1.03
CA THR A 145 6.51 -6.26 -0.11
C THR A 145 8.02 -6.43 -0.07
N SER A 146 8.75 -5.39 0.36
CA SER A 146 10.18 -5.49 0.63
C SER A 146 10.48 -6.60 1.64
N GLY A 147 11.57 -7.30 1.44
CA GLY A 147 11.97 -8.43 2.29
C GLY A 147 13.27 -8.18 3.03
N SER A 148 13.33 -8.55 4.31
CA SER A 148 14.54 -8.44 5.16
C SER A 148 15.78 -9.18 4.62
N THR A 149 15.61 -10.07 3.65
CA THR A 149 16.68 -10.82 2.96
C THR A 149 17.09 -10.18 1.64
N GLY A 150 16.62 -8.97 1.30
CA GLY A 150 16.86 -8.30 0.03
C GLY A 150 16.01 -8.81 -1.14
N LYS A 151 15.16 -9.82 -0.93
CA LYS A 151 14.22 -10.33 -1.95
C LYS A 151 12.78 -9.98 -1.59
N PRO A 152 11.95 -9.60 -2.56
CA PRO A 152 10.53 -9.35 -2.32
C PRO A 152 9.83 -10.56 -1.73
N LYS A 153 8.88 -10.33 -0.79
CA LYS A 153 8.01 -11.37 -0.22
C LYS A 153 6.61 -11.22 -0.75
N GLY A 154 6.07 -12.26 -1.38
CA GLY A 154 4.69 -12.28 -1.88
C GLY A 154 3.70 -12.55 -0.75
N VAL A 155 2.86 -11.57 -0.42
CA VAL A 155 1.75 -11.67 0.55
C VAL A 155 0.53 -12.22 -0.18
N VAL A 156 0.01 -13.37 0.25
CA VAL A 156 -1.12 -14.03 -0.39
C VAL A 156 -2.43 -13.65 0.32
N ILE A 157 -3.28 -12.93 -0.38
CA ILE A 157 -4.60 -12.50 0.13
C ILE A 157 -5.71 -13.27 -0.59
N THR A 158 -6.64 -13.77 0.21
CA THR A 158 -7.79 -14.53 -0.29
C THR A 158 -8.99 -13.62 -0.58
N SER A 159 -9.94 -14.13 -1.38
CA SER A 159 -11.22 -13.45 -1.62
C SER A 159 -12.01 -13.23 -0.31
N LYS A 160 -11.89 -14.16 0.64
CA LYS A 160 -12.50 -14.02 1.98
C LYS A 160 -11.87 -12.91 2.82
N ASN A 161 -10.54 -12.74 2.73
CA ASN A 161 -9.87 -11.64 3.42
C ASN A 161 -10.36 -10.29 2.87
N MET A 162 -10.48 -10.18 1.53
CA MET A 162 -11.01 -8.96 0.88
C MET A 162 -12.47 -8.70 1.26
N GLU A 163 -13.31 -9.73 1.26
CA GLU A 163 -14.72 -9.60 1.66
C GLU A 163 -14.84 -9.12 3.10
N ALA A 164 -14.05 -9.69 4.02
CA ALA A 164 -14.04 -9.26 5.42
C ALA A 164 -13.60 -7.79 5.58
N PHE A 165 -12.58 -7.36 4.82
CA PHE A 165 -12.17 -5.96 4.79
C PHE A 165 -13.29 -5.05 4.27
N ILE A 166 -13.87 -5.37 3.10
CA ILE A 166 -14.92 -4.55 2.48
C ILE A 166 -16.13 -4.43 3.41
N ASP A 167 -16.60 -5.54 3.96
CA ASP A 167 -17.76 -5.55 4.85
C ASP A 167 -17.49 -4.76 6.15
N GLY A 168 -16.30 -4.92 6.75
CA GLY A 168 -15.89 -4.17 7.93
C GLY A 168 -15.73 -2.67 7.68
N PHE A 169 -15.18 -2.30 6.53
CA PHE A 169 -14.97 -0.91 6.13
C PHE A 169 -16.30 -0.23 5.78
N MET A 170 -17.13 -0.86 4.95
CA MET A 170 -18.44 -0.33 4.54
C MET A 170 -19.40 -0.12 5.74
N ALA A 171 -19.32 -0.96 6.76
CA ALA A 171 -20.11 -0.79 7.97
C ALA A 171 -19.86 0.55 8.71
N LEU A 172 -18.70 1.18 8.50
CA LEU A 172 -18.36 2.48 9.07
C LEU A 172 -18.91 3.67 8.26
N TYR A 173 -19.29 3.45 6.99
CA TYR A 173 -19.69 4.50 6.05
C TYR A 173 -21.02 4.17 5.38
N PRO A 174 -22.13 4.07 6.16
CA PRO A 174 -23.45 3.71 5.62
C PRO A 174 -24.05 4.77 4.72
N ASP A 175 -23.55 6.00 4.78
CA ASP A 175 -24.07 7.16 4.02
C ASP A 175 -23.42 7.33 2.64
N LEU A 176 -22.45 6.49 2.28
CA LEU A 176 -21.85 6.49 0.95
C LEU A 176 -22.88 6.11 -0.13
N THR A 177 -22.82 6.82 -1.23
CA THR A 177 -23.78 6.67 -2.34
C THR A 177 -23.09 6.67 -3.70
N SER A 178 -23.83 6.35 -4.74
CA SER A 178 -23.39 6.44 -6.14
C SER A 178 -23.03 7.87 -6.62
N ARG A 179 -23.28 8.90 -5.81
CA ARG A 179 -22.90 10.30 -6.09
C ARG A 179 -21.51 10.65 -5.61
N ASP A 180 -20.89 9.80 -4.82
CA ASP A 180 -19.58 10.04 -4.29
C ASP A 180 -18.47 9.96 -5.35
N ARG A 181 -17.40 10.70 -5.12
CA ARG A 181 -16.28 10.87 -6.05
C ARG A 181 -14.99 10.59 -5.31
N PHE A 182 -14.36 9.48 -5.63
CA PHE A 182 -13.17 8.99 -4.96
C PHE A 182 -11.91 9.37 -5.75
N LEU A 183 -10.91 9.92 -5.08
CA LEU A 183 -9.60 10.17 -5.68
C LEU A 183 -8.65 9.01 -5.34
N GLN A 184 -8.27 8.26 -6.37
CA GLN A 184 -7.24 7.22 -6.30
C GLN A 184 -5.85 7.86 -6.43
N THR A 185 -5.00 7.71 -5.41
CA THR A 185 -3.68 8.36 -5.34
C THR A 185 -2.52 7.40 -5.16
N TYR A 186 -2.78 6.18 -4.71
CA TYR A 186 -1.76 5.19 -4.43
C TYR A 186 -1.31 4.45 -5.70
N ASP A 187 -0.08 3.96 -5.67
CA ASP A 187 0.42 3.02 -6.67
C ASP A 187 -0.43 1.74 -6.64
N LEU A 188 -0.85 1.24 -7.81
CA LEU A 188 -1.66 0.03 -7.94
C LEU A 188 -0.93 -1.25 -7.52
N THR A 189 0.39 -1.17 -7.26
CA THR A 189 1.16 -2.25 -6.66
C THR A 189 1.15 -2.24 -5.13
N SER A 190 0.41 -1.29 -4.52
CA SER A 190 0.14 -1.21 -3.09
C SER A 190 -1.33 -1.56 -2.80
N ASP A 191 -1.58 -2.29 -1.73
CA ASP A 191 -2.95 -2.63 -1.27
C ASP A 191 -3.77 -1.41 -0.84
N ALA A 192 -3.13 -0.33 -0.40
CA ALA A 192 -3.81 0.93 -0.10
C ALA A 192 -4.59 1.49 -1.30
N ALA A 193 -4.20 1.15 -2.54
CA ALA A 193 -4.91 1.54 -3.76
C ALA A 193 -6.33 0.95 -3.81
N PHE A 194 -6.55 -0.23 -3.25
CA PHE A 194 -7.81 -0.97 -3.37
C PHE A 194 -8.99 -0.22 -2.76
N THR A 195 -8.82 0.47 -1.66
CA THR A 195 -9.88 1.31 -1.08
C THR A 195 -10.36 2.36 -2.07
N GLY A 196 -9.44 2.93 -2.87
CA GLY A 196 -9.73 4.00 -3.83
C GLY A 196 -10.56 3.56 -5.04
N TYR A 197 -10.68 2.25 -5.34
CA TYR A 197 -11.48 1.78 -6.46
C TYR A 197 -12.45 0.63 -6.11
N LEU A 198 -12.16 -0.23 -5.13
CA LEU A 198 -13.09 -1.30 -4.75
C LEU A 198 -14.35 -0.73 -4.10
N ILE A 199 -14.19 0.15 -3.12
CA ILE A 199 -15.33 0.72 -2.40
C ILE A 199 -16.26 1.51 -3.34
N PRO A 200 -15.77 2.51 -4.12
CA PRO A 200 -16.66 3.26 -5.02
C PRO A 200 -17.34 2.38 -6.07
N LEU A 201 -16.63 1.43 -6.66
CA LEU A 201 -17.20 0.59 -7.71
C LEU A 201 -18.29 -0.37 -7.19
N LEU A 202 -18.26 -0.72 -5.90
CA LEU A 202 -19.31 -1.54 -5.30
C LEU A 202 -20.63 -0.79 -5.09
N ILE A 203 -20.58 0.52 -4.92
CA ILE A 203 -21.76 1.38 -4.65
C ILE A 203 -22.20 2.21 -5.85
N GLY A 204 -21.59 2.02 -7.02
CA GLY A 204 -21.92 2.78 -8.23
C GLY A 204 -21.37 4.21 -8.26
N ALA A 205 -20.41 4.55 -7.38
CA ALA A 205 -19.71 5.83 -7.33
C ALA A 205 -18.58 5.90 -8.36
N SER A 206 -17.91 7.05 -8.48
CA SER A 206 -16.89 7.27 -9.49
C SER A 206 -15.48 7.38 -8.91
N VAL A 207 -14.52 6.83 -9.65
CA VAL A 207 -13.08 6.85 -9.36
C VAL A 207 -12.39 7.87 -10.25
N TYR A 208 -11.64 8.76 -9.66
CA TYR A 208 -10.79 9.73 -10.35
C TYR A 208 -9.33 9.36 -10.12
N THR A 209 -8.52 9.35 -11.17
CA THR A 209 -7.10 9.03 -11.06
C THR A 209 -6.22 10.25 -11.28
N LEU A 210 -4.99 10.20 -10.80
CA LEU A 210 -4.01 11.24 -11.08
C LEU A 210 -3.45 11.05 -12.49
N PRO A 211 -3.23 12.13 -13.26
CA PRO A 211 -2.61 12.01 -14.57
C PRO A 211 -1.17 11.50 -14.44
N ALA A 212 -0.76 10.65 -15.37
CA ALA A 212 0.62 10.19 -15.48
C ALA A 212 1.56 11.39 -15.75
N GLY A 213 2.66 11.46 -15.03
CA GLY A 213 3.64 12.55 -15.16
C GLY A 213 3.25 13.84 -14.42
N GLY A 214 4.15 14.83 -14.46
CA GLY A 214 3.94 16.12 -13.81
C GLY A 214 4.13 16.10 -12.27
N PHE A 215 3.80 17.23 -11.64
CA PHE A 215 3.89 17.37 -10.19
C PHE A 215 2.65 16.76 -9.52
N LYS A 216 2.77 15.54 -9.01
CA LYS A 216 1.70 14.76 -8.38
C LYS A 216 0.84 15.61 -7.41
N TYR A 217 1.45 16.41 -6.58
CA TYR A 217 0.76 17.20 -5.55
C TYR A 217 -0.10 18.34 -6.12
N LEU A 218 0.37 19.04 -7.17
CA LEU A 218 -0.41 20.05 -7.87
C LEU A 218 -1.58 19.42 -8.64
N SER A 219 -1.41 18.22 -9.15
CA SER A 219 -2.48 17.45 -9.80
C SER A 219 -3.57 17.08 -8.80
N ILE A 220 -3.21 16.70 -7.56
CA ILE A 220 -4.18 16.45 -6.48
C ILE A 220 -5.08 17.67 -6.27
N VAL A 221 -4.48 18.86 -6.03
CA VAL A 221 -5.25 20.10 -5.80
C VAL A 221 -6.21 20.38 -6.95
N LYS A 222 -5.70 20.34 -8.19
CA LYS A 222 -6.53 20.60 -9.39
C LYS A 222 -7.70 19.64 -9.53
N ILE A 223 -7.51 18.35 -9.22
CA ILE A 223 -8.58 17.35 -9.31
C ILE A 223 -9.60 17.55 -8.20
N LEU A 224 -9.15 17.82 -6.96
CA LEU A 224 -10.04 18.11 -5.83
C LEU A 224 -11.00 19.26 -6.15
N GLU A 225 -10.47 20.36 -6.69
CA GLU A 225 -11.27 21.55 -7.07
C GLU A 225 -12.17 21.28 -8.28
N LYS A 226 -11.57 20.81 -9.39
CA LYS A 226 -12.27 20.65 -10.68
C LYS A 226 -13.41 19.66 -10.63
N HIS A 227 -13.19 18.54 -9.94
CA HIS A 227 -14.13 17.42 -9.94
C HIS A 227 -14.95 17.31 -8.66
N HIS A 228 -14.82 18.26 -7.73
CA HIS A 228 -15.59 18.28 -6.47
C HIS A 228 -15.51 16.91 -5.76
N ILE A 229 -14.29 16.42 -5.55
CA ILE A 229 -14.03 15.13 -4.92
C ILE A 229 -14.65 15.11 -3.51
N THR A 230 -15.30 13.99 -3.15
CA THR A 230 -15.92 13.81 -1.83
C THR A 230 -15.10 12.92 -0.91
N TRP A 231 -14.22 12.09 -1.48
CA TRP A 231 -13.41 11.10 -0.77
C TRP A 231 -11.95 11.14 -1.19
N THR A 232 -11.04 11.22 -0.22
CA THR A 232 -9.59 11.08 -0.46
C THR A 232 -8.95 10.13 0.52
N GLN A 233 -7.88 9.47 0.06
CA GLN A 233 -6.97 8.72 0.91
C GLN A 233 -5.53 9.06 0.53
N PHE A 234 -4.75 9.56 1.49
CA PHE A 234 -3.38 10.00 1.28
C PHE A 234 -2.40 9.34 2.27
N THR A 235 -1.12 9.32 1.90
CA THR A 235 -0.07 9.20 2.90
C THR A 235 0.11 10.55 3.62
N PRO A 236 0.37 10.58 4.93
CA PRO A 236 0.65 11.82 5.66
C PRO A 236 1.70 12.72 5.02
N SER A 237 2.70 12.14 4.36
CA SER A 237 3.74 12.89 3.62
C SER A 237 3.18 13.82 2.53
N VAL A 238 2.03 13.52 1.94
CA VAL A 238 1.36 14.41 0.97
C VAL A 238 1.09 15.79 1.58
N LEU A 239 0.72 15.83 2.87
CA LEU A 239 0.45 17.09 3.56
C LEU A 239 1.68 17.99 3.66
N ASN A 240 2.89 17.43 3.79
CA ASN A 240 4.12 18.22 3.83
C ASN A 240 4.33 19.00 2.53
N TYR A 241 4.00 18.40 1.39
CA TYR A 241 4.11 19.04 0.07
C TYR A 241 2.99 20.07 -0.17
N LEU A 242 1.80 19.84 0.37
CA LEU A 242 0.67 20.77 0.25
C LEU A 242 0.72 21.93 1.27
N ARG A 243 1.44 21.76 2.39
CA ARG A 243 1.51 22.70 3.50
C ARG A 243 1.80 24.15 3.10
N PRO A 244 2.72 24.46 2.16
CA PRO A 244 2.97 25.83 1.73
C PRO A 244 1.73 26.54 1.17
N TYR A 245 0.75 25.76 0.68
CA TYR A 245 -0.46 26.27 0.02
C TYR A 245 -1.71 26.25 0.91
N PHE A 246 -1.66 25.71 2.12
CA PHE A 246 -2.84 25.52 2.99
C PHE A 246 -3.65 26.80 3.21
N LYS A 247 -3.01 27.97 3.28
CA LYS A 247 -3.70 29.25 3.46
C LYS A 247 -4.63 29.61 2.30
N SER A 248 -4.42 29.05 1.11
CA SER A 248 -5.19 29.32 -0.11
C SER A 248 -6.09 28.18 -0.53
N LEU A 249 -6.04 27.03 0.17
CA LEU A 249 -6.81 25.84 -0.19
C LEU A 249 -8.08 25.74 0.65
N GLN A 250 -9.23 25.50 -0.03
CA GLN A 250 -10.52 25.24 0.60
C GLN A 250 -11.29 24.21 -0.23
N PHE A 251 -11.49 22.99 0.30
CA PHE A 251 -12.16 21.90 -0.38
C PHE A 251 -13.51 21.58 0.27
N HIS A 252 -14.52 22.43 0.04
CA HIS A 252 -15.84 22.30 0.67
C HIS A 252 -16.62 21.06 0.24
N SER A 253 -16.30 20.45 -0.91
CA SER A 253 -16.94 19.22 -1.39
C SER A 253 -16.40 17.97 -0.72
N LEU A 254 -15.21 18.03 -0.10
CA LEU A 254 -14.61 16.87 0.55
C LEU A 254 -15.38 16.53 1.83
N GLN A 255 -15.87 15.28 1.89
CA GLN A 255 -16.62 14.75 3.03
C GLN A 255 -15.79 13.77 3.86
N HIS A 256 -14.80 13.11 3.23
CA HIS A 256 -13.92 12.15 3.89
C HIS A 256 -12.48 12.35 3.47
N SER A 257 -11.59 12.56 4.45
CA SER A 257 -10.15 12.73 4.24
C SER A 257 -9.39 11.70 5.06
N HIS A 258 -8.92 10.63 4.41
CA HIS A 258 -8.25 9.52 5.05
C HIS A 258 -6.72 9.63 4.91
N PHE A 259 -6.02 9.22 5.96
CA PHE A 259 -4.58 9.13 6.00
C PHE A 259 -4.14 7.75 6.48
N GLY A 260 -3.13 7.18 5.83
CA GLY A 260 -2.61 5.87 6.20
C GLY A 260 -1.24 5.60 5.59
N GLY A 261 -0.63 4.49 6.00
CA GLY A 261 0.68 4.08 5.51
C GLY A 261 1.87 4.71 6.24
N GLU A 262 1.69 5.81 6.97
CA GLU A 262 2.72 6.48 7.76
C GLU A 262 2.12 6.97 9.09
N ALA A 263 2.98 7.32 10.05
CA ALA A 263 2.54 8.00 11.27
C ALA A 263 1.95 9.38 10.93
N LEU A 264 0.81 9.73 11.50
CA LEU A 264 0.08 10.97 11.21
C LEU A 264 0.34 12.03 12.29
N PRO A 265 1.17 13.07 12.03
CA PRO A 265 1.43 14.12 13.00
C PRO A 265 0.21 15.03 13.19
N TYR A 266 -0.13 15.34 14.44
CA TYR A 266 -1.24 16.20 14.81
C TYR A 266 -1.11 17.62 14.24
N GLU A 267 0.06 18.24 14.31
CA GLU A 267 0.26 19.64 13.95
C GLU A 267 0.00 19.92 12.46
N ILE A 268 0.42 19.03 11.56
CA ILE A 268 0.13 19.22 10.13
C ILE A 268 -1.34 18.90 9.82
N LEU A 269 -1.90 17.90 10.50
CA LEU A 269 -3.30 17.52 10.33
C LEU A 269 -4.24 18.63 10.79
N ARG A 270 -3.93 19.29 11.90
CA ARG A 270 -4.67 20.45 12.41
C ARG A 270 -4.73 21.61 11.39
N GLN A 271 -3.61 21.83 10.68
CA GLN A 271 -3.57 22.83 9.61
C GLN A 271 -4.40 22.39 8.39
N TRP A 272 -4.33 21.11 8.01
CA TRP A 272 -5.12 20.55 6.92
C TRP A 272 -6.62 20.58 7.19
N ALA A 273 -7.06 20.36 8.41
CA ALA A 273 -8.47 20.39 8.80
C ALA A 273 -9.15 21.73 8.42
N HIS A 274 -8.42 22.85 8.44
CA HIS A 274 -8.93 24.12 7.96
C HIS A 274 -9.14 24.18 6.43
N CYS A 275 -8.43 23.34 5.66
CA CYS A 275 -8.60 23.25 4.21
C CYS A 275 -9.82 22.40 3.82
N VAL A 276 -10.32 21.56 4.75
CA VAL A 276 -11.39 20.58 4.51
C VAL A 276 -12.49 20.69 5.57
N PRO A 277 -13.16 21.86 5.68
CA PRO A 277 -14.02 22.20 6.83
C PRO A 277 -15.23 21.27 7.01
N ASN A 278 -15.65 20.58 5.95
CA ASN A 278 -16.81 19.68 5.95
C ASN A 278 -16.42 18.20 6.06
N ALA A 279 -15.10 17.89 6.08
CA ALA A 279 -14.67 16.52 6.03
C ALA A 279 -14.57 15.88 7.43
N GLU A 280 -15.05 14.65 7.52
CA GLU A 280 -14.55 13.73 8.53
C GLU A 280 -13.11 13.34 8.18
N ILE A 281 -12.24 13.37 9.16
CA ILE A 281 -10.83 13.02 9.02
C ILE A 281 -10.59 11.66 9.66
N SER A 282 -9.88 10.77 8.96
CA SER A 282 -9.59 9.44 9.50
C SER A 282 -8.11 9.10 9.39
N ASN A 283 -7.58 8.52 10.46
CA ASN A 283 -6.29 7.83 10.42
C ASN A 283 -6.53 6.33 10.32
N ILE A 284 -6.08 5.71 9.23
CA ILE A 284 -6.24 4.29 8.94
C ILE A 284 -4.90 3.57 9.07
N TYR A 285 -4.92 2.37 9.63
CA TYR A 285 -3.73 1.56 9.79
C TYR A 285 -4.01 0.10 9.43
N GLY A 286 -3.04 -0.52 8.75
CA GLY A 286 -3.02 -1.94 8.43
C GLY A 286 -1.75 -2.30 7.68
N PRO A 287 -1.05 -3.36 8.07
CA PRO A 287 -0.02 -3.97 7.24
C PRO A 287 -0.67 -4.80 6.12
N THR A 288 0.02 -4.94 5.00
CA THR A 288 -0.45 -5.72 3.83
C THR A 288 -0.87 -7.15 4.21
N GLU A 289 -0.20 -7.73 5.20
CA GLU A 289 -0.47 -9.06 5.74
C GLU A 289 -1.83 -9.17 6.48
N THR A 290 -2.50 -8.04 6.73
CA THR A 290 -3.83 -7.99 7.35
C THR A 290 -4.88 -7.28 6.49
N THR A 291 -4.66 -7.29 5.19
CA THR A 291 -5.60 -6.84 4.14
C THR A 291 -6.01 -5.38 4.28
N ILE A 292 -5.15 -4.48 3.82
CA ILE A 292 -5.37 -3.05 3.60
C ILE A 292 -5.49 -2.24 4.91
N THR A 293 -6.64 -2.30 5.57
CA THR A 293 -6.92 -1.54 6.79
C THR A 293 -7.52 -2.44 7.85
N CYS A 294 -6.93 -2.45 9.03
CA CYS A 294 -7.43 -3.24 10.16
C CYS A 294 -7.86 -2.40 11.36
N THR A 295 -7.36 -1.17 11.50
CA THR A 295 -7.84 -0.23 12.52
C THR A 295 -8.07 1.16 11.93
N ILE A 296 -8.97 1.93 12.55
CA ILE A 296 -9.33 3.27 12.11
C ILE A 296 -9.65 4.18 13.29
N HIS A 297 -9.13 5.40 13.24
CA HIS A 297 -9.55 6.52 14.07
C HIS A 297 -10.27 7.54 13.22
N ARG A 298 -11.56 7.76 13.49
CA ARG A 298 -12.39 8.78 12.84
C ARG A 298 -12.53 9.97 13.77
N THR A 299 -12.38 11.16 13.24
CA THR A 299 -12.44 12.43 13.99
C THR A 299 -12.92 13.56 13.09
N ASN A 300 -13.17 14.70 13.66
CA ASN A 300 -13.50 15.94 12.95
C ASN A 300 -12.65 17.08 13.51
N MET A 301 -12.83 18.28 12.96
CA MET A 301 -12.03 19.45 13.35
C MET A 301 -12.15 19.78 14.87
N GLU A 302 -13.30 19.53 15.48
CA GLU A 302 -13.54 19.85 16.89
C GLU A 302 -12.88 18.84 17.84
N GLN A 303 -12.84 17.58 17.45
CA GLN A 303 -12.35 16.44 18.26
C GLN A 303 -10.92 16.03 17.88
N LEU A 304 -10.28 16.70 16.94
CA LEU A 304 -8.99 16.28 16.35
C LEU A 304 -7.88 16.09 17.39
N GLY A 305 -7.91 16.83 18.50
CA GLY A 305 -6.94 16.75 19.57
C GLY A 305 -7.21 15.70 20.66
N ASP A 306 -8.36 15.03 20.63
CA ASP A 306 -8.80 14.18 21.74
C ASP A 306 -7.99 12.89 21.87
N LYS A 307 -7.49 12.37 20.76
CA LYS A 307 -6.74 11.09 20.72
C LYS A 307 -5.35 11.29 20.07
N VAL A 308 -4.51 12.04 20.78
CA VAL A 308 -3.11 12.34 20.42
C VAL A 308 -2.16 11.80 21.48
N TYR A 309 -1.11 11.13 21.05
CA TYR A 309 -0.03 10.65 21.91
C TYR A 309 1.34 10.95 21.26
N ASN A 310 2.26 11.56 22.00
CA ASN A 310 3.57 11.98 21.47
C ASN A 310 3.49 12.77 20.15
N GLY A 311 2.47 13.63 20.00
CA GLY A 311 2.27 14.44 18.79
C GLY A 311 1.71 13.68 17.58
N LEU A 312 1.36 12.41 17.73
CA LEU A 312 0.78 11.56 16.69
C LEU A 312 -0.70 11.27 16.99
N ILE A 313 -1.50 11.25 15.94
CA ILE A 313 -2.91 10.84 15.99
C ILE A 313 -2.98 9.33 16.21
N SER A 314 -3.92 8.88 17.05
CA SER A 314 -4.23 7.47 17.26
C SER A 314 -4.45 6.74 15.93
N ILE A 315 -4.00 5.48 15.84
CA ILE A 315 -4.35 4.56 14.75
C ILE A 315 -5.73 3.92 14.95
N GLY A 316 -6.45 4.30 16.00
CA GLY A 316 -7.86 3.99 16.22
C GLY A 316 -8.14 2.67 16.87
N LYS A 317 -9.29 2.12 16.52
CA LYS A 317 -9.82 0.85 17.02
C LYS A 317 -9.94 -0.15 15.86
N PRO A 318 -9.93 -1.46 16.14
CA PRO A 318 -10.08 -2.48 15.11
C PRO A 318 -11.43 -2.38 14.39
N LEU A 319 -11.42 -2.69 13.09
CA LEU A 319 -12.61 -2.90 12.28
C LEU A 319 -13.43 -4.06 12.81
N ASN A 320 -14.69 -4.15 12.40
CA ASN A 320 -15.53 -5.28 12.74
C ASN A 320 -14.85 -6.60 12.34
N GLN A 321 -14.90 -7.60 13.22
CA GLN A 321 -14.25 -8.93 13.10
C GLN A 321 -12.71 -8.92 13.16
N VAL A 322 -12.03 -7.77 13.14
CA VAL A 322 -10.60 -7.70 13.42
C VAL A 322 -10.38 -7.79 14.93
N LYS A 323 -9.44 -8.63 15.33
CA LYS A 323 -9.01 -8.78 16.72
C LYS A 323 -7.61 -8.22 16.90
N THR A 324 -7.35 -7.59 18.03
CA THR A 324 -6.02 -7.08 18.35
C THR A 324 -5.60 -7.57 19.74
N VAL A 325 -4.32 -7.93 19.83
CA VAL A 325 -3.66 -8.28 21.09
C VAL A 325 -2.34 -7.53 21.14
N ILE A 326 -2.01 -6.96 22.29
CA ILE A 326 -0.74 -6.32 22.53
C ILE A 326 0.07 -7.20 23.46
N VAL A 327 1.32 -7.54 23.07
CA VAL A 327 2.14 -8.46 23.86
C VAL A 327 3.51 -7.88 24.17
N ASP A 328 4.08 -8.28 25.31
CA ASP A 328 5.45 -8.02 25.70
C ASP A 328 6.48 -8.91 24.94
N GLU A 329 7.73 -8.82 25.30
CA GLU A 329 8.82 -9.62 24.70
C GLU A 329 8.70 -11.12 24.99
N ASN A 330 7.97 -11.50 26.04
CA ASN A 330 7.71 -12.88 26.46
C ASN A 330 6.38 -13.43 25.91
N ASN A 331 5.70 -12.68 25.00
CA ASN A 331 4.39 -13.00 24.45
C ASN A 331 3.24 -12.95 25.46
N HIS A 332 3.40 -12.30 26.60
CA HIS A 332 2.30 -12.08 27.52
C HIS A 332 1.49 -10.85 27.12
N ARG A 333 0.16 -10.92 27.23
CA ARG A 333 -0.72 -9.77 27.01
C ARG A 333 -0.40 -8.66 28.02
N VAL A 334 -0.23 -7.44 27.52
CA VAL A 334 0.00 -6.26 28.35
C VAL A 334 -1.34 -5.60 28.73
N LYS A 335 -1.34 -4.80 29.80
CA LYS A 335 -2.51 -4.02 30.22
C LYS A 335 -2.63 -2.72 29.43
N ALA A 336 -3.82 -2.12 29.45
CA ALA A 336 -4.02 -0.77 28.92
C ALA A 336 -3.03 0.23 29.56
N GLY A 337 -2.40 1.04 28.73
CA GLY A 337 -1.34 1.97 29.09
C GLY A 337 0.07 1.39 29.07
N GLU A 338 0.24 0.08 28.92
CA GLU A 338 1.55 -0.55 28.77
C GLU A 338 1.92 -0.71 27.29
N LYS A 339 3.21 -0.57 27.00
CA LYS A 339 3.78 -0.72 25.64
C LYS A 339 3.96 -2.19 25.30
N GLY A 340 3.61 -2.56 24.06
CA GLY A 340 3.89 -3.89 23.52
C GLY A 340 3.81 -3.93 22.00
N GLU A 341 4.07 -5.11 21.43
CA GLU A 341 3.93 -5.39 20.00
C GLU A 341 2.46 -5.63 19.66
N LEU A 342 1.94 -4.94 18.64
CA LEU A 342 0.60 -5.15 18.12
C LEU A 342 0.55 -6.44 17.31
N CYS A 343 -0.32 -7.37 17.71
CA CYS A 343 -0.65 -8.58 16.97
C CYS A 343 -2.11 -8.50 16.49
N ILE A 344 -2.37 -8.88 15.24
CA ILE A 344 -3.65 -8.69 14.57
C ILE A 344 -4.19 -10.03 14.12
N GLY A 345 -5.42 -10.35 14.53
CA GLY A 345 -6.14 -11.58 14.23
C GLY A 345 -7.45 -11.33 13.48
N GLY A 346 -8.13 -12.41 13.13
CA GLY A 346 -9.41 -12.35 12.44
C GLY A 346 -9.33 -12.65 10.94
N PRO A 347 -10.47 -12.52 10.22
CA PRO A 347 -10.61 -13.00 8.86
C PRO A 347 -9.82 -12.19 7.82
N GLN A 348 -9.26 -11.03 8.18
CA GLN A 348 -8.42 -10.22 7.30
C GLN A 348 -6.95 -10.69 7.27
N VAL A 349 -6.52 -11.60 8.15
CA VAL A 349 -5.14 -12.09 8.17
C VAL A 349 -4.86 -12.95 6.94
N MET A 350 -3.77 -12.65 6.23
CA MET A 350 -3.34 -13.32 5.00
C MET A 350 -3.31 -14.85 5.11
N GLU A 351 -3.36 -15.55 3.97
CA GLU A 351 -3.11 -17.00 3.91
C GLU A 351 -1.70 -17.34 4.40
N GLY A 352 -0.71 -16.55 3.96
CA GLY A 352 0.70 -16.70 4.28
C GLY A 352 1.57 -16.00 3.24
N TYR A 353 2.89 -16.18 3.36
CA TYR A 353 3.82 -15.74 2.33
C TYR A 353 3.98 -16.78 1.24
N LEU A 354 4.03 -16.33 -0.01
CA LEU A 354 4.19 -17.20 -1.18
C LEU A 354 5.51 -17.98 -1.11
N ASN A 355 5.44 -19.29 -1.32
CA ASN A 355 6.60 -20.20 -1.36
C ASN A 355 7.49 -20.20 -0.10
N LEU A 356 7.03 -19.62 1.00
CA LEU A 356 7.74 -19.73 2.27
C LEU A 356 7.00 -20.73 3.16
N PRO A 357 7.68 -21.77 3.66
CA PRO A 357 7.10 -22.66 4.65
C PRO A 357 6.70 -21.82 5.88
N SER A 358 5.80 -22.36 6.71
CA SER A 358 5.25 -21.67 7.86
C SER A 358 6.32 -20.85 8.61
N GLN A 359 6.24 -19.52 8.48
CA GLN A 359 7.07 -18.63 9.32
C GLN A 359 6.34 -18.46 10.64
N ASP A 360 6.46 -19.46 11.51
CA ASP A 360 5.78 -19.48 12.82
C ASP A 360 6.18 -18.28 13.69
N ASP A 361 7.39 -17.73 13.45
CA ASP A 361 7.88 -16.50 14.10
C ASP A 361 7.08 -15.23 13.72
N LYS A 362 6.36 -15.27 12.58
CA LYS A 362 5.47 -14.17 12.13
C LYS A 362 4.07 -14.27 12.69
N TYR A 363 3.76 -15.32 13.43
CA TYR A 363 2.45 -15.51 14.03
C TYR A 363 2.56 -15.71 15.53
N LEU A 364 1.57 -15.19 16.23
CA LEU A 364 1.28 -15.49 17.63
C LEU A 364 0.03 -16.36 17.64
N PHE A 365 0.09 -17.49 18.31
CA PHE A 365 -1.06 -18.35 18.52
C PHE A 365 -1.58 -18.12 19.93
N VAL A 366 -2.85 -17.73 20.03
CA VAL A 366 -3.49 -17.40 21.30
C VAL A 366 -4.64 -18.37 21.57
N GLU A 367 -4.64 -19.01 22.74
CA GLU A 367 -5.77 -19.77 23.21
C GLU A 367 -6.89 -18.80 23.65
N GLU A 368 -8.04 -18.89 23.01
CA GLU A 368 -9.20 -18.11 23.40
C GLU A 368 -9.98 -18.86 24.49
N PRO A 369 -10.56 -18.17 25.50
CA PRO A 369 -11.22 -18.81 26.64
C PRO A 369 -12.41 -19.72 26.28
N GLN A 370 -13.00 -19.54 25.11
CA GLN A 370 -14.18 -20.27 24.63
C GLN A 370 -14.12 -20.71 23.18
N GLY A 371 -12.89 -20.86 22.59
CA GLY A 371 -12.74 -21.19 21.18
C GLY A 371 -11.45 -21.92 20.86
N PRO A 372 -11.25 -22.28 19.58
CA PRO A 372 -9.99 -22.82 19.12
C PRO A 372 -8.88 -21.79 19.23
N GLN A 373 -7.64 -22.26 19.25
CA GLN A 373 -6.47 -21.40 19.17
C GLN A 373 -6.56 -20.51 17.91
N GLU A 374 -6.43 -19.20 18.09
CA GLU A 374 -6.45 -18.22 16.98
C GLU A 374 -5.06 -17.79 16.60
N ARG A 375 -4.89 -17.53 15.30
CA ARG A 375 -3.64 -17.06 14.69
C ARG A 375 -3.67 -15.56 14.55
N TYR A 376 -2.68 -14.88 15.15
CA TYR A 376 -2.47 -13.45 15.03
C TYR A 376 -1.18 -13.16 14.28
N TYR A 377 -1.24 -12.25 13.30
CA TYR A 377 -0.05 -11.74 12.61
C TYR A 377 0.69 -10.74 13.52
N ARG A 378 1.99 -10.92 13.67
CA ARG A 378 2.88 -10.03 14.42
C ARG A 378 3.28 -8.88 13.53
N SER A 379 2.78 -7.67 13.81
CA SER A 379 3.00 -6.52 12.94
C SER A 379 4.45 -5.98 13.00
N GLY A 380 5.15 -6.23 14.10
CA GLY A 380 6.42 -5.59 14.44
C GLY A 380 6.25 -4.12 14.87
N ASP A 381 5.02 -3.60 14.92
CA ASP A 381 4.71 -2.25 15.37
C ASP A 381 4.49 -2.22 16.89
N LEU A 382 5.12 -1.27 17.56
CA LEU A 382 4.96 -1.02 18.98
C LEU A 382 3.83 -0.03 19.21
N VAL A 383 2.93 -0.38 20.12
CA VAL A 383 1.76 0.44 20.46
C VAL A 383 1.53 0.50 21.97
N ILE A 384 0.69 1.45 22.39
CA ILE A 384 -0.04 1.40 23.64
C ILE A 384 -1.54 1.47 23.33
N GLN A 385 -2.37 0.98 24.24
CA GLN A 385 -3.83 1.09 24.16
C GLN A 385 -4.33 1.89 25.36
N ASP A 386 -5.22 2.85 25.15
CA ASP A 386 -5.86 3.55 26.26
C ASP A 386 -7.03 2.73 26.87
N GLN A 387 -7.64 3.25 27.95
CA GLN A 387 -8.76 2.61 28.63
C GLN A 387 -10.03 2.49 27.78
N GLU A 388 -10.13 3.31 26.71
CA GLU A 388 -11.25 3.31 25.77
C GLU A 388 -11.01 2.38 24.58
N GLY A 389 -9.83 1.74 24.50
CA GLY A 389 -9.47 0.80 23.43
C GLY A 389 -8.81 1.46 22.19
N PHE A 390 -8.46 2.74 22.24
CA PHE A 390 -7.71 3.38 21.14
C PHE A 390 -6.25 2.98 21.18
N LEU A 391 -5.69 2.67 20.00
CA LEU A 391 -4.31 2.29 19.79
C LEU A 391 -3.47 3.50 19.38
N PHE A 392 -2.30 3.66 19.98
CA PHE A 392 -1.35 4.72 19.65
C PHE A 392 -0.03 4.11 19.21
N TYR A 393 0.40 4.47 18.01
CA TYR A 393 1.64 3.99 17.41
C TYR A 393 2.86 4.65 18.07
N LEU A 394 3.85 3.83 18.45
CA LEU A 394 5.07 4.27 19.12
C LEU A 394 6.35 4.09 18.28
N GLY A 395 6.25 3.39 17.16
CA GLY A 395 7.38 3.05 16.31
C GLY A 395 7.45 1.57 15.96
N ARG A 396 8.58 1.17 15.37
CA ARG A 396 8.85 -0.21 14.99
C ARG A 396 9.73 -0.90 16.04
N LYS A 397 9.55 -2.22 16.17
CA LYS A 397 10.46 -3.10 16.93
C LYS A 397 11.77 -3.37 16.15
N ASP A 398 11.68 -3.34 14.81
CA ASP A 398 12.77 -3.52 13.86
C ASP A 398 13.18 -2.18 13.19
N GLU A 399 14.14 -2.24 12.28
CA GLU A 399 14.67 -1.07 11.56
C GLU A 399 13.87 -0.70 10.30
N GLN A 400 12.74 -1.34 10.04
CA GLN A 400 11.91 -1.08 8.86
C GLN A 400 11.43 0.37 8.81
N LEU A 401 11.50 0.96 7.61
CA LEU A 401 11.12 2.35 7.36
C LEU A 401 9.82 2.44 6.55
N LYS A 402 9.19 3.61 6.62
CA LYS A 402 8.07 3.98 5.75
C LYS A 402 8.43 5.30 5.05
N ILE A 403 8.70 5.22 3.73
CA ILE A 403 9.14 6.35 2.92
C ILE A 403 8.08 6.65 1.87
N SER A 404 7.41 7.79 1.98
CA SER A 404 6.32 8.18 1.06
C SER A 404 5.26 7.08 0.87
N GLY A 405 4.94 6.36 1.96
CA GLY A 405 4.00 5.24 1.99
C GLY A 405 4.56 3.88 1.54
N TYR A 406 5.78 3.85 1.04
CA TYR A 406 6.47 2.58 0.74
C TYR A 406 7.06 1.96 1.99
N ARG A 407 6.86 0.66 2.13
CA ARG A 407 7.50 -0.15 3.16
C ARG A 407 8.92 -0.47 2.70
N VAL A 408 9.92 -0.04 3.44
CA VAL A 408 11.34 -0.14 3.08
C VAL A 408 12.07 -0.95 4.12
N GLU A 409 12.69 -2.04 3.69
CA GLU A 409 13.64 -2.79 4.49
C GLU A 409 15.04 -2.24 4.27
N PRO A 410 15.73 -1.66 5.28
CA PRO A 410 17.10 -1.17 5.13
C PRO A 410 18.04 -2.21 4.53
N ALA A 411 17.86 -3.48 4.91
CA ALA A 411 18.67 -4.59 4.40
C ALA A 411 18.61 -4.76 2.88
N GLU A 412 17.51 -4.39 2.22
CA GLU A 412 17.37 -4.45 0.76
C GLU A 412 18.32 -3.45 0.08
N ILE A 413 18.43 -2.25 0.63
CA ILE A 413 19.33 -1.21 0.14
C ILE A 413 20.80 -1.57 0.43
N GLU A 414 21.06 -2.08 1.64
CA GLU A 414 22.38 -2.56 2.06
C GLU A 414 22.90 -3.67 1.14
N TYR A 415 22.02 -4.64 0.81
CA TYR A 415 22.35 -5.72 -0.10
C TYR A 415 22.64 -5.22 -1.52
N ALA A 416 21.79 -4.33 -2.06
CA ALA A 416 22.00 -3.73 -3.37
C ALA A 416 23.33 -2.96 -3.45
N LEU A 417 23.66 -2.16 -2.43
CA LEU A 417 24.94 -1.45 -2.36
C LEU A 417 26.13 -2.41 -2.25
N SER A 418 26.02 -3.44 -1.42
CA SER A 418 27.07 -4.45 -1.30
C SER A 418 27.40 -5.10 -2.64
N SER A 419 26.39 -5.36 -3.49
CA SER A 419 26.60 -5.91 -4.83
C SER A 419 27.29 -4.94 -5.79
N LEU A 420 27.06 -3.64 -5.65
CA LEU A 420 27.69 -2.58 -6.44
C LEU A 420 29.10 -2.23 -5.98
N THR A 421 29.43 -2.48 -4.72
CA THR A 421 30.68 -2.07 -4.07
C THR A 421 31.63 -3.23 -3.76
N ASN A 422 31.47 -4.36 -4.47
CA ASN A 422 32.30 -5.57 -4.26
C ASN A 422 32.32 -6.07 -2.81
N GLY A 423 31.18 -6.01 -2.12
CA GLY A 423 31.01 -6.56 -0.78
C GLY A 423 31.34 -5.61 0.37
N GLN A 424 31.48 -4.30 0.11
CA GLN A 424 31.64 -3.33 1.18
C GLN A 424 30.44 -3.31 2.11
N LYS A 425 30.69 -3.12 3.40
CA LYS A 425 29.63 -3.04 4.41
C LYS A 425 28.87 -1.74 4.26
N ALA A 426 27.55 -1.83 4.24
CA ALA A 426 26.64 -0.68 4.21
C ALA A 426 25.61 -0.78 5.34
N LYS A 427 25.14 0.38 5.83
CA LYS A 427 24.03 0.50 6.78
C LYS A 427 23.12 1.64 6.37
N ALA A 428 21.84 1.32 6.19
CA ALA A 428 20.80 2.26 5.81
C ALA A 428 19.93 2.66 7.01
N TYR A 429 19.63 3.95 7.12
CA TYR A 429 18.80 4.51 8.18
C TYR A 429 17.84 5.55 7.64
N GLY A 430 16.65 5.65 8.27
CA GLY A 430 15.75 6.77 8.06
C GLY A 430 16.22 8.02 8.81
N PHE A 431 16.00 9.18 8.17
CA PHE A 431 16.15 10.49 8.79
C PHE A 431 15.09 11.45 8.24
N ARG A 432 14.86 12.54 8.96
CA ARG A 432 13.98 13.62 8.47
C ARG A 432 14.82 14.75 7.93
N ASN A 433 14.58 15.11 6.67
CA ASN A 433 15.26 16.26 6.07
C ASN A 433 14.68 17.59 6.60
N GLN A 434 15.28 18.72 6.21
CA GLN A 434 14.86 20.06 6.64
C GLN A 434 13.39 20.38 6.30
N GLY A 435 12.83 19.78 5.25
CA GLY A 435 11.42 19.89 4.88
C GLY A 435 10.47 19.01 5.70
N GLY A 436 11.00 18.19 6.63
CA GLY A 436 10.24 17.26 7.47
C GLY A 436 9.86 15.95 6.78
N ALA A 437 10.32 15.71 5.55
CA ALA A 437 10.12 14.46 4.84
C ALA A 437 11.03 13.36 5.39
N GLU A 438 10.50 12.14 5.48
CA GLU A 438 11.30 10.96 5.80
C GLU A 438 12.10 10.52 4.58
N CYS A 439 13.41 10.39 4.77
CA CYS A 439 14.41 10.10 3.74
C CYS A 439 15.36 9.00 4.21
N ILE A 440 16.15 8.48 3.29
CA ILE A 440 17.11 7.42 3.56
C ILE A 440 18.53 7.99 3.47
N VAL A 441 19.35 7.75 4.51
CA VAL A 441 20.79 7.93 4.48
C VAL A 441 21.46 6.56 4.55
N VAL A 442 22.51 6.35 3.76
CA VAL A 442 23.33 5.14 3.82
C VAL A 442 24.76 5.48 4.11
N PHE A 443 25.34 4.78 5.07
CA PHE A 443 26.77 4.80 5.35
C PHE A 443 27.42 3.58 4.71
N VAL A 444 28.55 3.77 4.01
CA VAL A 444 29.30 2.69 3.36
C VAL A 444 30.76 2.74 3.80
N GLU A 445 31.27 1.61 4.28
CA GLU A 445 32.68 1.50 4.73
C GLU A 445 33.65 1.57 3.53
N GLN A 446 34.63 2.47 3.60
CA GLN A 446 35.77 2.56 2.67
C GLN A 446 35.38 2.62 1.17
N CYS A 447 34.26 3.28 0.88
CA CYS A 447 33.79 3.40 -0.49
C CYS A 447 34.48 4.56 -1.21
N ASN A 448 35.18 4.25 -2.29
CA ASN A 448 35.88 5.23 -3.14
C ASN A 448 35.10 5.54 -4.44
N GLN A 449 33.94 4.91 -4.66
CA GLN A 449 33.11 5.16 -5.85
C GLN A 449 32.36 6.48 -5.70
N PRO A 450 32.19 7.24 -6.80
CA PRO A 450 31.35 8.45 -6.78
C PRO A 450 29.91 8.15 -6.40
N VAL A 451 29.32 9.02 -5.55
CA VAL A 451 27.95 8.87 -5.07
C VAL A 451 26.95 8.78 -6.22
N ASP A 452 27.12 9.56 -7.27
CA ASP A 452 26.23 9.54 -8.44
C ASP A 452 26.27 8.19 -9.16
N GLN A 453 27.45 7.58 -9.31
CA GLN A 453 27.59 6.24 -9.87
C GLN A 453 26.89 5.18 -9.02
N LEU A 454 27.00 5.26 -7.69
CA LEU A 454 26.28 4.37 -6.78
C LEU A 454 24.77 4.55 -6.89
N LYS A 455 24.28 5.79 -6.95
CA LYS A 455 22.84 6.08 -7.11
C LYS A 455 22.32 5.57 -8.46
N ASP A 456 23.09 5.74 -9.54
CA ASP A 456 22.72 5.22 -10.87
C ASP A 456 22.68 3.68 -10.87
N GLY A 457 23.66 3.04 -10.26
CA GLY A 457 23.64 1.58 -10.05
C GLY A 457 22.43 1.12 -9.25
N LEU A 458 22.11 1.80 -8.13
CA LEU A 458 20.93 1.48 -7.33
C LEU A 458 19.61 1.62 -8.11
N ARG A 459 19.47 2.62 -8.98
CA ARG A 459 18.29 2.80 -9.85
C ARG A 459 18.05 1.62 -10.78
N THR A 460 19.08 0.86 -11.12
CA THR A 460 18.93 -0.37 -11.93
C THR A 460 18.46 -1.58 -11.11
N LEU A 461 18.54 -1.51 -9.77
CA LEU A 461 18.26 -2.61 -8.85
C LEU A 461 17.01 -2.36 -8.00
N LEU A 462 16.76 -1.11 -7.62
CA LEU A 462 15.74 -0.74 -6.63
C LEU A 462 14.71 0.24 -7.20
N PRO A 463 13.46 0.19 -6.70
CA PRO A 463 12.46 1.21 -6.98
C PRO A 463 12.89 2.60 -6.50
N ALA A 464 12.40 3.65 -7.15
CA ALA A 464 12.76 5.04 -6.86
C ALA A 464 12.63 5.44 -5.36
N PRO A 465 11.59 5.03 -4.61
CA PRO A 465 11.47 5.36 -3.18
C PRO A 465 12.56 4.76 -2.28
N LEU A 466 13.27 3.73 -2.73
CA LEU A 466 14.34 3.07 -2.00
C LEU A 466 15.73 3.68 -2.31
N ILE A 467 15.80 4.63 -3.24
CA ILE A 467 17.08 5.29 -3.57
C ILE A 467 17.44 6.27 -2.45
N PRO A 468 18.62 6.10 -1.80
CA PRO A 468 19.02 6.97 -0.71
C PRO A 468 19.15 8.44 -1.12
N GLU A 469 18.67 9.35 -0.28
CA GLU A 469 18.92 10.79 -0.47
C GLU A 469 20.40 11.10 -0.28
N LYS A 470 21.02 10.47 0.72
CA LYS A 470 22.45 10.63 1.05
C LYS A 470 23.16 9.28 1.09
N ILE A 471 24.35 9.22 0.48
CA ILE A 471 25.31 8.11 0.63
C ILE A 471 26.60 8.71 1.16
N ILE A 472 27.04 8.24 2.32
CA ILE A 472 28.19 8.77 3.05
C ILE A 472 29.24 7.67 3.18
N SER A 473 30.45 7.91 2.61
CA SER A 473 31.59 7.03 2.81
C SER A 473 32.21 7.28 4.18
N ILE A 474 32.45 6.21 4.93
CA ILE A 474 33.07 6.24 6.26
C ILE A 474 34.29 5.34 6.29
N ASN A 475 35.23 5.59 7.20
CA ASN A 475 36.43 4.74 7.35
C ASN A 475 36.06 3.38 7.95
N GLN A 476 35.29 3.39 9.04
CA GLN A 476 34.87 2.21 9.78
C GLN A 476 33.60 2.49 10.57
N PHE A 477 32.71 1.50 10.68
CA PHE A 477 31.53 1.61 11.53
C PHE A 477 31.89 1.69 13.01
N PRO A 478 31.36 2.67 13.76
CA PRO A 478 31.43 2.69 15.21
C PRO A 478 30.57 1.52 15.76
N ILE A 479 31.12 0.83 16.75
CA ILE A 479 30.48 -0.33 17.37
C ILE A 479 30.17 -0.01 18.82
N ASN A 480 28.93 -0.25 19.25
CA ASN A 480 28.51 -0.08 20.63
C ASN A 480 28.96 -1.25 21.53
N SER A 481 28.68 -1.16 22.83
CA SER A 481 29.03 -2.18 23.83
C SER A 481 28.38 -3.55 23.57
N ALA A 482 27.31 -3.62 22.79
CA ALA A 482 26.64 -4.87 22.40
C ALA A 482 27.17 -5.46 21.08
N GLY A 483 28.24 -4.89 20.50
CA GLY A 483 28.83 -5.36 19.23
C GLY A 483 28.06 -4.97 18.00
N LYS A 484 27.08 -4.07 18.11
CA LYS A 484 26.27 -3.55 16.98
C LYS A 484 26.76 -2.19 16.53
N VAL A 485 26.47 -1.82 15.28
CA VAL A 485 26.75 -0.47 14.76
C VAL A 485 26.04 0.57 15.63
N ASP A 486 26.79 1.58 16.07
CA ASP A 486 26.26 2.68 16.88
C ASP A 486 25.69 3.79 15.97
N LYS A 487 24.38 3.76 15.79
CA LYS A 487 23.65 4.74 14.98
C LYS A 487 23.84 6.17 15.51
N ASN A 488 23.83 6.37 16.83
CA ASN A 488 23.89 7.72 17.41
C ASN A 488 25.24 8.37 17.10
N VAL A 489 26.33 7.62 17.25
CA VAL A 489 27.68 8.10 16.91
C VAL A 489 27.78 8.44 15.42
N LEU A 490 27.17 7.64 14.52
CA LEU A 490 27.12 7.96 13.08
C LEU A 490 26.40 9.28 12.82
N PHE A 491 25.22 9.45 13.39
CA PHE A 491 24.39 10.66 13.17
C PHE A 491 25.01 11.92 13.77
N GLU A 492 25.69 11.82 14.91
CA GLU A 492 26.43 12.94 15.50
C GLU A 492 27.67 13.30 14.66
N THR A 493 28.47 12.31 14.28
CA THR A 493 29.73 12.51 13.53
C THR A 493 29.50 13.11 12.14
N TYR A 494 28.44 12.66 11.45
CA TYR A 494 28.14 13.05 10.06
C TYR A 494 26.93 13.96 9.93
N SER A 495 26.53 14.64 11.02
CA SER A 495 25.33 15.50 11.06
C SER A 495 25.29 16.52 9.91
N ASN A 496 26.38 17.22 9.63
CA ASN A 496 26.44 18.19 8.54
C ASN A 496 26.16 17.56 7.17
N GLN A 497 26.74 16.37 6.89
CA GLN A 497 26.52 15.69 5.61
C GLN A 497 25.11 15.11 5.47
N ILE A 498 24.44 14.81 6.59
CA ILE A 498 23.07 14.29 6.60
C ILE A 498 22.08 15.43 6.37
N TYR A 499 22.26 16.58 7.02
CA TYR A 499 21.25 17.63 7.12
C TYR A 499 21.51 18.86 6.20
N GLU A 500 22.69 18.98 5.62
CA GLU A 500 23.00 19.91 4.53
C GLU A 500 22.65 19.30 3.14
#